data_fb10c58929434d305f2fda16d458018a
#
_entry.id   fb10c58929434d305f2fda16d458018a
#
_cell.length_a   1.000
_cell.length_b   1.000
_cell.length_c   1.000
_cell.angle_alpha   90.00
_cell.angle_beta   90.00
_cell.angle_gamma   90.00
#
_symmetry.space_group_name_H-M   'P 1'
#
loop_
_entity.id
_entity.type
_entity.pdbx_description
1 polymer ?
#
loop_
_entity_poly.entity_id
_entity_poly.type
_entity_poly.pdbx_seq_one_letter_code
_entity_poly.pdbx_strand_id
1 'polypeptide(L)'
;MSLEDSSLAYTIREYAGIVGTVLCGWISSKFFQGRCAPVNVIYMLIVALGVLMYWQALPLAGVLAMDVKYIVYISLALIGAAIYGPVAMISIQAIAIVPKNAAGTAAGFMGLLGYLVGDAILSKIAFGYVANSSLGWNFTFVCFFATSIIAAVICMVAWGKEKRMMDERLKAAAEQK
;
A
#
# COMPACT_ATOMS: atom_id res chain seq x y z
N MET A 1 6.54 -12.83 -21.63
CA MET A 1 7.33 -13.24 -20.45
C MET A 1 7.15 -14.73 -20.26
N SER A 2 8.24 -15.43 -19.94
CA SER A 2 8.18 -16.85 -19.58
C SER A 2 7.54 -17.06 -18.20
N LEU A 3 7.18 -18.31 -17.86
CA LEU A 3 6.71 -18.63 -16.50
C LEU A 3 7.79 -18.33 -15.44
N GLU A 4 9.05 -18.56 -15.80
CA GLU A 4 10.20 -18.26 -14.94
C GLU A 4 10.32 -16.75 -14.67
N ASP A 5 10.20 -15.90 -15.70
CA ASP A 5 10.22 -14.44 -15.55
C ASP A 5 9.08 -13.97 -14.65
N SER A 6 7.90 -14.56 -14.78
CA SER A 6 6.72 -14.18 -13.97
C SER A 6 6.90 -14.56 -12.50
N SER A 7 7.45 -15.74 -12.21
CA SER A 7 7.74 -16.17 -10.84
C SER A 7 8.83 -15.32 -10.19
N LEU A 8 9.84 -14.94 -10.97
CA LEU A 8 10.93 -14.09 -10.53
C LEU A 8 10.42 -12.66 -10.23
N ALA A 9 9.55 -12.13 -11.08
CA ALA A 9 8.89 -10.85 -10.87
C ALA A 9 8.07 -10.81 -9.55
N TYR A 10 7.32 -11.89 -9.28
CA TYR A 10 6.58 -12.04 -8.03
C TYR A 10 7.53 -12.10 -6.82
N THR A 11 8.60 -12.88 -6.92
CA THR A 11 9.61 -12.99 -5.87
C THR A 11 10.27 -11.65 -5.55
N ILE A 12 10.65 -10.89 -6.57
CA ILE A 12 11.20 -9.53 -6.42
C ILE A 12 10.21 -8.61 -5.67
N ARG A 13 8.93 -8.67 -6.01
CA ARG A 13 7.88 -7.91 -5.34
C ARG A 13 7.81 -8.23 -3.84
N GLU A 14 7.85 -9.51 -3.47
CA GLU A 14 7.76 -9.93 -2.07
C GLU A 14 8.99 -9.49 -1.25
N TYR A 15 10.20 -9.68 -1.77
CA TYR A 15 11.42 -9.22 -1.09
C TYR A 15 11.47 -7.69 -0.96
N ALA A 16 11.09 -6.97 -2.01
CA ALA A 16 10.98 -5.51 -1.97
C ALA A 16 9.98 -5.05 -0.90
N GLY A 17 8.90 -5.81 -0.69
CA GLY A 17 7.90 -5.57 0.34
C GLY A 17 8.44 -5.63 1.76
N ILE A 18 9.32 -6.58 2.06
CA ILE A 18 9.99 -6.68 3.36
C ILE A 18 10.81 -5.42 3.64
N VAL A 19 11.66 -5.04 2.69
CA VAL A 19 12.49 -3.82 2.79
C VAL A 19 11.62 -2.57 2.92
N GLY A 20 10.56 -2.48 2.11
CA GLY A 20 9.63 -1.35 2.11
C GLY A 20 8.90 -1.18 3.44
N THR A 21 8.50 -2.27 4.09
CA THR A 21 7.84 -2.23 5.40
C THR A 21 8.77 -1.68 6.48
N VAL A 22 10.03 -2.14 6.51
CA VAL A 22 11.04 -1.64 7.46
C VAL A 22 11.32 -0.16 7.22
N LEU A 23 11.50 0.24 5.97
CA LEU A 23 11.70 1.65 5.59
C LEU A 23 10.51 2.52 5.97
N CYS A 24 9.28 2.05 5.79
CA CYS A 24 8.06 2.76 6.17
C CYS A 24 8.05 3.07 7.67
N GLY A 25 8.32 2.08 8.51
CA GLY A 25 8.43 2.27 9.97
C GLY A 25 9.53 3.23 10.37
N TRP A 26 10.71 3.11 9.74
CA TRP A 26 11.84 4.00 9.99
C TRP A 26 11.55 5.44 9.58
N ILE A 27 10.97 5.66 8.39
CA ILE A 27 10.57 7.00 7.90
C ILE A 27 9.52 7.62 8.83
N SER A 28 8.51 6.84 9.25
CA SER A 28 7.48 7.29 10.18
C SER A 28 8.08 7.78 11.50
N SER A 29 8.98 7.00 12.07
CA SER A 29 9.62 7.32 13.36
C SER A 29 10.56 8.52 13.25
N LYS A 30 11.38 8.59 12.20
CA LYS A 30 12.44 9.60 12.07
C LYS A 30 11.92 10.95 11.60
N PHE A 31 11.02 10.97 10.61
CA PHE A 31 10.59 12.22 9.96
C PHE A 31 9.20 12.69 10.42
N PHE A 32 8.36 11.77 10.87
CA PHE A 32 6.97 12.09 11.21
C PHE A 32 6.60 11.82 12.67
N GLN A 33 7.59 11.64 13.55
CA GLN A 33 7.38 11.44 14.99
C GLN A 33 6.43 10.27 15.32
N GLY A 34 6.49 9.19 14.52
CA GLY A 34 5.62 8.03 14.65
C GLY A 34 4.21 8.20 14.04
N ARG A 35 3.96 9.28 13.32
CA ARG A 35 2.69 9.47 12.59
C ARG A 35 2.68 8.58 11.35
N CYS A 36 1.64 7.76 11.22
CA CYS A 36 1.55 6.79 10.13
C CYS A 36 0.86 7.37 8.89
N ALA A 37 -0.13 8.26 9.06
CA ALA A 37 -0.93 8.78 7.95
C ALA A 37 -0.11 9.51 6.87
N PRO A 38 0.83 10.45 7.18
CA PRO A 38 1.60 11.11 6.14
C PRO A 38 2.49 10.14 5.34
N VAL A 39 3.06 9.13 6.01
CA VAL A 39 3.87 8.12 5.35
C VAL A 39 3.01 7.27 4.42
N ASN A 40 1.81 6.88 4.88
CA ASN A 40 0.86 6.12 4.07
C ASN A 40 0.45 6.89 2.79
N VAL A 41 0.26 8.21 2.86
CA VAL A 41 -0.02 9.03 1.68
C VAL A 41 1.14 8.95 0.67
N ILE A 42 2.38 9.14 1.13
CA ILE A 42 3.57 9.07 0.26
C ILE A 42 3.65 7.69 -0.40
N TYR A 43 3.49 6.63 0.39
CA TYR A 43 3.58 5.26 -0.11
C TYR A 43 2.45 4.92 -1.10
N MET A 44 1.22 5.39 -0.87
CA MET A 44 0.12 5.20 -1.83
C MET A 44 0.36 5.93 -3.15
N LEU A 45 0.99 7.11 -3.14
CA LEU A 45 1.40 7.80 -4.36
C LEU A 45 2.51 7.04 -5.09
N ILE A 46 3.45 6.43 -4.37
CA ILE A 46 4.47 5.56 -4.97
C ILE A 46 3.82 4.31 -5.59
N VAL A 47 2.82 3.72 -4.94
CA VAL A 47 2.03 2.61 -5.53
C VAL A 47 1.37 3.06 -6.83
N ALA A 48 0.72 4.23 -6.85
CA ALA A 48 0.09 4.77 -8.04
C ALA A 48 1.09 4.95 -9.18
N LEU A 49 2.27 5.47 -8.89
CA LEU A 49 3.37 5.60 -9.85
C LEU A 49 3.83 4.22 -10.38
N GLY A 50 4.01 3.25 -9.49
CA GLY A 50 4.38 1.88 -9.87
C GLY A 50 3.34 1.22 -10.77
N VAL A 51 2.05 1.41 -10.49
CA VAL A 51 0.95 0.93 -11.34
C VAL A 51 0.99 1.59 -12.72
N LEU A 52 1.22 2.90 -12.80
CA LEU A 52 1.39 3.61 -14.07
C LEU A 52 2.58 3.11 -14.87
N MET A 53 3.74 2.92 -14.21
CA MET A 53 4.94 2.37 -14.86
C MET A 53 4.67 0.96 -15.41
N TYR A 54 3.98 0.13 -14.65
CA TYR A 54 3.62 -1.22 -15.08
C TYR A 54 2.65 -1.20 -16.27
N TRP A 55 1.62 -0.35 -16.21
CA TRP A 55 0.65 -0.19 -17.30
C TRP A 55 1.30 0.31 -18.58
N GLN A 56 2.24 1.25 -18.47
CA GLN A 56 2.96 1.85 -19.59
C GLN A 56 4.30 1.14 -19.89
N ALA A 57 4.48 -0.11 -19.45
CA ALA A 57 5.75 -0.81 -19.59
C ALA A 57 6.20 -0.98 -21.06
N LEU A 58 5.26 -1.21 -22.00
CA LEU A 58 5.57 -1.34 -23.42
C LEU A 58 6.09 -0.02 -24.05
N PRO A 59 5.38 1.11 -23.98
CA PRO A 59 5.90 2.38 -24.52
C PRO A 59 7.16 2.84 -23.78
N LEU A 60 7.25 2.62 -22.47
CA LEU A 60 8.44 2.99 -21.69
C LEU A 60 9.67 2.22 -22.13
N ALA A 61 9.54 0.95 -22.46
CA ALA A 61 10.62 0.11 -22.97
C ALA A 61 11.17 0.66 -24.30
N GLY A 62 10.30 1.14 -25.18
CA GLY A 62 10.69 1.77 -26.44
C GLY A 62 11.48 3.08 -26.23
N VAL A 63 11.05 3.91 -25.28
CA VAL A 63 11.72 5.20 -24.98
C VAL A 63 13.06 4.99 -24.28
N LEU A 64 13.14 4.05 -23.34
CA LEU A 64 14.35 3.79 -22.56
C LEU A 64 15.33 2.83 -23.24
N ALA A 65 14.97 2.27 -24.40
CA ALA A 65 15.73 1.24 -25.11
C ALA A 65 16.10 0.03 -24.21
N MET A 66 15.19 -0.32 -23.28
CA MET A 66 15.33 -1.42 -22.35
C MET A 66 14.34 -2.53 -22.66
N ASP A 67 14.69 -3.76 -22.27
CA ASP A 67 13.74 -4.88 -22.37
C ASP A 67 12.54 -4.68 -21.43
N VAL A 68 11.33 -4.90 -21.91
CA VAL A 68 10.06 -4.74 -21.17
C VAL A 68 10.09 -5.46 -19.80
N LYS A 69 10.75 -6.60 -19.72
CA LYS A 69 10.85 -7.39 -18.49
C LYS A 69 11.50 -6.64 -17.33
N TYR A 70 12.55 -5.84 -17.60
CA TYR A 70 13.20 -5.04 -16.54
C TYR A 70 12.29 -3.94 -16.01
N ILE A 71 11.50 -3.30 -16.88
CA ILE A 71 10.52 -2.29 -16.46
C ILE A 71 9.44 -2.92 -15.58
N VAL A 72 8.99 -4.13 -15.94
CA VAL A 72 8.05 -4.90 -15.14
C VAL A 72 8.64 -5.24 -13.77
N TYR A 73 9.89 -5.69 -13.69
CA TYR A 73 10.56 -6.00 -12.43
C TYR A 73 10.69 -4.78 -11.52
N ILE A 74 11.11 -3.64 -12.08
CA ILE A 74 11.23 -2.38 -11.34
C ILE A 74 9.86 -1.91 -10.85
N SER A 75 8.85 -1.95 -11.70
CA SER A 75 7.49 -1.55 -11.34
C SER A 75 6.92 -2.41 -10.21
N LEU A 76 7.09 -3.73 -10.29
CA LEU A 76 6.62 -4.66 -9.26
C LEU A 76 7.42 -4.55 -7.96
N ALA A 77 8.74 -4.31 -8.04
CA ALA A 77 9.55 -4.01 -6.88
C ALA A 77 9.07 -2.74 -6.17
N LEU A 78 8.79 -1.68 -6.94
CA LEU A 78 8.28 -0.40 -6.41
C LEU A 78 6.91 -0.57 -5.75
N ILE A 79 5.98 -1.27 -6.42
CA ILE A 79 4.66 -1.59 -5.87
C ILE A 79 4.79 -2.43 -4.59
N GLY A 80 5.62 -3.48 -4.61
CA GLY A 80 5.86 -4.34 -3.44
C GLY A 80 6.40 -3.54 -2.27
N ALA A 81 7.48 -2.78 -2.47
CA ALA A 81 8.06 -1.94 -1.43
C ALA A 81 7.08 -0.92 -0.85
N ALA A 82 6.16 -0.41 -1.66
CA ALA A 82 5.26 0.66 -1.23
C ALA A 82 3.91 0.18 -0.68
N ILE A 83 3.45 -1.04 -0.96
CA ILE A 83 2.13 -1.49 -0.53
C ILE A 83 2.14 -2.10 0.87
N TYR A 84 3.20 -2.83 1.25
CA TYR A 84 3.25 -3.54 2.54
C TYR A 84 3.44 -2.61 3.74
N GLY A 85 4.13 -1.47 3.55
CA GLY A 85 4.33 -0.46 4.59
C GLY A 85 3.01 0.09 5.15
N PRO A 86 2.13 0.68 4.34
CA PRO A 86 0.82 1.16 4.75
C PRO A 86 -0.06 0.10 5.40
N VAL A 87 -0.06 -1.14 4.89
CA VAL A 87 -0.82 -2.26 5.47
C VAL A 87 -0.39 -2.51 6.91
N ALA A 88 0.92 -2.57 7.17
CA ALA A 88 1.46 -2.74 8.52
C ALA A 88 1.15 -1.53 9.40
N MET A 89 1.31 -0.30 8.90
CA MET A 89 1.06 0.93 9.66
C MET A 89 -0.42 1.09 10.06
N ILE A 90 -1.36 0.78 9.18
CA ILE A 90 -2.80 0.82 9.47
C ILE A 90 -3.14 -0.19 10.58
N SER A 91 -2.56 -1.38 10.52
CA SER A 91 -2.76 -2.40 11.56
C SER A 91 -2.23 -1.93 12.92
N ILE A 92 -1.04 -1.33 12.96
CA ILE A 92 -0.45 -0.77 14.19
C ILE A 92 -1.33 0.36 14.75
N GLN A 93 -1.83 1.27 13.90
CA GLN A 93 -2.73 2.35 14.32
C GLN A 93 -4.03 1.80 14.90
N ALA A 94 -4.65 0.80 14.28
CA ALA A 94 -5.88 0.19 14.76
C ALA A 94 -5.69 -0.42 16.17
N ILE A 95 -4.57 -1.09 16.40
CA ILE A 95 -4.23 -1.67 17.72
C ILE A 95 -3.99 -0.56 18.75
N ALA A 96 -3.37 0.56 18.37
CA ALA A 96 -3.06 1.66 19.28
C ALA A 96 -4.28 2.46 19.76
N ILE A 97 -5.40 2.37 19.08
CA ILE A 97 -6.63 3.11 19.41
C ILE A 97 -7.49 2.34 20.44
N VAL A 98 -7.40 1.01 20.46
CA VAL A 98 -8.23 0.16 21.34
C VAL A 98 -7.54 -0.09 22.68
N PRO A 99 -8.32 -0.43 23.75
CA PRO A 99 -7.76 -0.86 25.03
C PRO A 99 -6.89 -2.12 24.88
N LYS A 100 -5.90 -2.27 25.75
CA LYS A 100 -4.92 -3.39 25.67
C LYS A 100 -5.57 -4.78 25.65
N ASN A 101 -6.68 -4.95 26.36
CA ASN A 101 -7.45 -6.21 26.39
C ASN A 101 -8.19 -6.51 25.09
N ALA A 102 -8.43 -5.53 24.23
CA ALA A 102 -9.09 -5.68 22.94
C ALA A 102 -8.12 -5.65 21.74
N ALA A 103 -6.83 -5.46 21.97
CA ALA A 103 -5.82 -5.32 20.91
C ALA A 103 -5.77 -6.54 19.96
N GLY A 104 -5.81 -7.75 20.52
CA GLY A 104 -5.83 -8.99 19.73
C GLY A 104 -7.09 -9.13 18.86
N THR A 105 -8.26 -8.78 19.40
CA THR A 105 -9.52 -8.80 18.65
C THR A 105 -9.49 -7.77 17.51
N ALA A 106 -8.98 -6.56 17.76
CA ALA A 106 -8.83 -5.53 16.74
C ALA A 106 -7.89 -5.97 15.61
N ALA A 107 -6.74 -6.57 15.94
CA ALA A 107 -5.81 -7.10 14.95
C ALA A 107 -6.45 -8.22 14.11
N GLY A 108 -7.14 -9.16 14.74
CA GLY A 108 -7.85 -10.24 14.04
C GLY A 108 -8.96 -9.73 13.13
N PHE A 109 -9.74 -8.76 13.59
CA PHE A 109 -10.80 -8.13 12.79
C PHE A 109 -10.25 -7.38 11.57
N MET A 110 -9.16 -6.62 11.73
CA MET A 110 -8.48 -5.95 10.62
C MET A 110 -7.94 -6.95 9.60
N GLY A 111 -7.32 -8.03 10.06
CA GLY A 111 -6.86 -9.11 9.20
C GLY A 111 -8.01 -9.76 8.43
N LEU A 112 -9.10 -10.09 9.11
CA LEU A 112 -10.30 -10.68 8.50
C LEU A 112 -10.89 -9.77 7.40
N LEU A 113 -11.07 -8.49 7.67
CA LEU A 113 -11.55 -7.54 6.67
C LEU A 113 -10.58 -7.40 5.49
N GLY A 114 -9.28 -7.32 5.76
CA GLY A 114 -8.25 -7.21 4.73
C GLY A 114 -8.25 -8.42 3.78
N TYR A 115 -8.27 -9.63 4.34
CA TYR A 115 -8.25 -10.86 3.54
C TYR A 115 -9.62 -11.19 2.91
N LEU A 116 -10.72 -11.06 3.64
CA LEU A 116 -12.04 -11.43 3.12
C LEU A 116 -12.55 -10.39 2.10
N VAL A 117 -12.56 -9.12 2.48
CA VAL A 117 -13.10 -8.06 1.61
C VAL A 117 -12.04 -7.64 0.58
N GLY A 118 -10.80 -7.40 1.00
CA GLY A 118 -9.74 -6.91 0.11
C GLY A 118 -9.25 -7.97 -0.86
N ASP A 119 -8.79 -9.11 -0.37
CA ASP A 119 -8.20 -10.14 -1.23
C ASP A 119 -9.26 -11.02 -1.89
N ALA A 120 -10.18 -11.64 -1.14
CA ALA A 120 -11.11 -12.60 -1.71
C ALA A 120 -12.19 -11.93 -2.58
N ILE A 121 -12.84 -10.87 -2.12
CA ILE A 121 -13.96 -10.25 -2.83
C ILE A 121 -13.45 -9.27 -3.89
N LEU A 122 -12.69 -8.23 -3.49
CA LEU A 122 -12.27 -7.19 -4.43
C LEU A 122 -11.22 -7.70 -5.41
N SER A 123 -10.16 -8.37 -4.93
CA SER A 123 -9.07 -8.77 -5.80
C SER A 123 -9.46 -9.94 -6.70
N LYS A 124 -9.93 -11.07 -6.15
CA LYS A 124 -10.17 -12.28 -6.93
C LYS A 124 -11.49 -12.26 -7.69
N ILE A 125 -12.58 -11.79 -7.06
CA ILE A 125 -13.90 -11.81 -7.70
C ILE A 125 -14.08 -10.58 -8.59
N ALA A 126 -13.99 -9.35 -8.03
CA ALA A 126 -14.30 -8.14 -8.78
C ALA A 126 -13.29 -7.89 -9.90
N PHE A 127 -11.99 -7.81 -9.58
CA PHE A 127 -10.97 -7.56 -10.60
C PHE A 127 -10.74 -8.75 -11.53
N GLY A 128 -10.86 -9.99 -11.05
CA GLY A 128 -10.81 -11.17 -11.90
C GLY A 128 -11.93 -11.20 -12.94
N TYR A 129 -13.15 -10.83 -12.55
CA TYR A 129 -14.28 -10.71 -13.46
C TYR A 129 -14.09 -9.57 -14.49
N VAL A 130 -13.62 -8.41 -14.03
CA VAL A 130 -13.35 -7.25 -14.89
C VAL A 130 -12.26 -7.56 -15.92
N ALA A 131 -11.17 -8.20 -15.52
CA ALA A 131 -10.07 -8.57 -16.42
C ALA A 131 -10.50 -9.54 -17.53
N ASN A 132 -11.45 -10.43 -17.25
CA ASN A 132 -12.01 -11.40 -18.21
C ASN A 132 -13.22 -10.87 -18.98
N SER A 133 -13.71 -9.66 -18.67
CA SER A 133 -14.84 -9.04 -19.37
C SER A 133 -14.38 -8.35 -20.67
N SER A 134 -15.35 -7.84 -21.44
CA SER A 134 -15.08 -7.01 -22.63
C SER A 134 -14.30 -5.73 -22.35
N LEU A 135 -14.23 -5.30 -21.08
CA LEU A 135 -13.47 -4.12 -20.65
C LEU A 135 -11.95 -4.36 -20.63
N GLY A 136 -11.53 -5.62 -20.44
CA GLY A 136 -10.14 -6.07 -20.58
C GLY A 136 -9.17 -5.52 -19.52
N TRP A 137 -7.90 -5.84 -19.71
CA TRP A 137 -6.81 -5.48 -18.79
C TRP A 137 -6.59 -3.97 -18.64
N ASN A 138 -6.80 -3.18 -19.69
CA ASN A 138 -6.64 -1.71 -19.61
C ASN A 138 -7.56 -1.08 -18.57
N PHE A 139 -8.81 -1.50 -18.53
CA PHE A 139 -9.75 -1.01 -17.52
C PHE A 139 -9.37 -1.47 -16.10
N THR A 140 -8.83 -2.68 -15.97
CA THR A 140 -8.32 -3.19 -14.70
C THR A 140 -7.19 -2.31 -14.15
N PHE A 141 -6.24 -1.87 -15.01
CA PHE A 141 -5.18 -0.94 -14.58
C PHE A 141 -5.72 0.44 -14.18
N VAL A 142 -6.72 0.97 -14.90
CA VAL A 142 -7.39 2.21 -14.49
C VAL A 142 -8.02 2.06 -13.11
N CYS A 143 -8.66 0.93 -12.83
CA CYS A 143 -9.22 0.65 -11.51
C CYS A 143 -8.15 0.57 -10.42
N PHE A 144 -7.02 -0.09 -10.65
CA PHE A 144 -5.91 -0.15 -9.69
C PHE A 144 -5.31 1.24 -9.43
N PHE A 145 -5.14 2.04 -10.47
CA PHE A 145 -4.67 3.41 -10.32
C PHE A 145 -5.68 4.26 -9.53
N ALA A 146 -6.96 4.19 -9.87
CA ALA A 146 -8.01 4.92 -9.18
C ALA A 146 -8.11 4.53 -7.69
N THR A 147 -8.05 3.23 -7.38
CA THR A 147 -8.08 2.75 -5.99
C THR A 147 -6.87 3.21 -5.18
N SER A 148 -5.66 3.27 -5.76
CA SER A 148 -4.48 3.80 -5.07
C SER A 148 -4.59 5.30 -4.78
N ILE A 149 -5.17 6.08 -5.69
CA ILE A 149 -5.44 7.50 -5.46
C ILE A 149 -6.53 7.69 -4.38
N ILE A 150 -7.61 6.92 -4.42
CA ILE A 150 -8.65 6.96 -3.39
C ILE A 150 -8.06 6.62 -2.01
N ALA A 151 -7.21 5.59 -1.93
CA ALA A 151 -6.51 5.24 -0.71
C ALA A 151 -5.62 6.38 -0.20
N ALA A 152 -4.88 7.06 -1.08
CA ALA A 152 -4.08 8.23 -0.73
C ALA A 152 -4.94 9.37 -0.16
N VAL A 153 -6.09 9.64 -0.78
CA VAL A 153 -7.05 10.67 -0.30
C VAL A 153 -7.61 10.31 1.07
N ILE A 154 -8.00 9.05 1.29
CA ILE A 154 -8.48 8.57 2.59
C ILE A 154 -7.39 8.74 3.67
N CYS A 155 -6.14 8.37 3.37
CA CYS A 155 -5.00 8.57 4.27
C CYS A 155 -4.75 10.07 4.56
N MET A 156 -4.95 10.94 3.57
CA MET A 156 -4.81 12.39 3.72
C MET A 156 -5.89 12.97 4.67
N VAL A 157 -7.12 12.50 4.57
CA VAL A 157 -8.20 12.87 5.50
C VAL A 157 -7.91 12.35 6.91
N ALA A 158 -7.40 11.12 7.03
CA ALA A 158 -7.00 10.53 8.30
C ALA A 158 -5.84 11.28 8.96
N TRP A 159 -4.93 11.87 8.20
CA TRP A 159 -3.82 12.67 8.70
C TRP A 159 -4.26 13.84 9.59
N GLY A 160 -5.30 14.57 9.18
CA GLY A 160 -5.84 15.66 9.98
C GLY A 160 -6.38 15.21 11.34
N LYS A 161 -7.01 14.04 11.40
CA LYS A 161 -7.51 13.44 12.65
C LYS A 161 -6.37 12.90 13.53
N GLU A 162 -5.39 12.23 12.94
CA GLU A 162 -4.22 11.70 13.64
C GLU A 162 -3.43 12.82 14.34
N LYS A 163 -3.25 13.98 13.65
CA LYS A 163 -2.59 15.15 14.21
C LYS A 163 -3.32 15.64 15.46
N ARG A 164 -4.64 15.81 15.41
CA ARG A 164 -5.44 16.26 16.56
C ARG A 164 -5.33 15.31 17.75
N MET A 165 -5.47 14.01 17.52
CA MET A 165 -5.35 13.00 18.59
C MET A 165 -3.96 13.00 19.24
N MET A 166 -2.92 13.19 18.45
CA MET A 166 -1.55 13.27 18.99
C MET A 166 -1.34 14.51 19.84
N ASP A 167 -1.81 15.68 19.38
CA ASP A 167 -1.70 16.94 20.10
C ASP A 167 -2.49 16.88 21.43
N GLU A 168 -3.66 16.24 21.46
CA GLU A 168 -4.45 16.02 22.68
C GLU A 168 -3.72 15.12 23.69
N ARG A 169 -3.10 14.01 23.21
CA ARG A 169 -2.31 13.11 24.06
C ARG A 169 -1.09 13.81 24.67
N LEU A 170 -0.41 14.65 23.88
CA LEU A 170 0.74 15.41 24.38
C LEU A 170 0.33 16.44 25.44
N LYS A 171 -0.82 17.11 25.28
CA LYS A 171 -1.37 18.03 26.28
C LYS A 171 -1.74 17.29 27.56
N ALA A 172 -2.45 16.17 27.48
CA ALA A 172 -2.83 15.38 28.63
C ALA A 172 -1.61 14.82 29.39
N ALA A 173 -0.54 14.43 28.68
CA ALA A 173 0.70 14.00 29.30
C ALA A 173 1.49 15.13 29.96
N ALA A 174 1.36 16.37 29.50
CA ALA A 174 1.97 17.55 30.10
C ALA A 174 1.26 17.99 31.39
N GLU A 175 -0.06 17.79 31.47
CA GLU A 175 -0.89 18.11 32.66
C GLU A 175 -0.72 17.11 33.82
N GLN A 176 -0.16 15.92 33.53
CA GLN A 176 0.09 14.89 34.55
C GLN A 176 1.49 14.95 35.17
N LYS A 177 2.33 15.89 34.74
CA LYS A 177 3.68 16.16 35.31
C LYS A 177 3.68 17.38 36.22
#